data_54433a35ad0f5bbee52ce87e313f7c7b
#
_entry.id   54433a35ad0f5bbee52ce87e313f7c7b
#
_cell.length_a   1.000
_cell.length_b   1.000
_cell.length_c   1.000
_cell.angle_alpha   90.00
_cell.angle_beta   90.00
_cell.angle_gamma   90.00
#
_symmetry.space_group_name_H-M   'P 1'
#
loop_
_entity.id
_entity.type
_entity.pdbx_description
1 polymer ?
#
loop_
_entity_poly.entity_id
_entity_poly.type
_entity_poly.pdbx_seq_one_letter_code
_entity_poly.pdbx_strand_id
1 'polypeptide(L)'
;MTEQLDAVLARLDANLDAARERLFALLRIPSISAPPAHAGDCRAAAEWLRAEFAGMGFTATVHETGGHPALVAHHPGPGGAVPHVLLYGHYDVQPADPLELWTSAPFEPVLVDGPHGPRIRARGAVDDKGQVMMWVEALRAWHTVAGWPPVAVTVLIEGEEEVGSDNLDAFVAANRELLRSDVAIISDTGMWDIDTPAITTRLRGLVYAQIDVKAAARDLHSGLFGGSALNPINLLTSILGALRTPDGRVTMDGFYDGVADLPPTLAAQWQGLDFSEAEFLGSVGLSVPAGEPGRTPLERMWARPTCDINGIWGGYMGAGSKTVIPSEAHAKLSFRLVPGQDPARIAGLLRAFVAARLPADAQATVTILGEAPGMEVDLDNPAIAAATDILAEEFGRAAVLCGSGGSIPVVESLRRLLGIDTLLMGFGLDDDQVHSPDEKFELRCFHRGMRSHARLLDRLARRT
;
A
#
# COMPACT_ATOMS: atom_id res chain seq x y z
N MET A 1 -28.99 7.48 15.98
CA MET A 1 -28.97 6.66 14.76
C MET A 1 -30.32 6.83 14.06
N THR A 2 -30.33 6.89 12.75
CA THR A 2 -31.60 6.92 12.02
C THR A 2 -32.13 5.50 11.92
N GLU A 3 -33.48 5.32 11.92
CA GLU A 3 -34.13 4.02 11.69
C GLU A 3 -33.61 3.32 10.42
N GLN A 4 -33.23 4.10 9.39
CA GLN A 4 -32.64 3.56 8.16
C GLN A 4 -31.27 2.91 8.38
N LEU A 5 -30.36 3.55 9.14
CA LEU A 5 -29.04 2.96 9.41
C LEU A 5 -29.19 1.63 10.18
N ASP A 6 -30.06 1.60 11.20
CA ASP A 6 -30.27 0.36 11.96
C ASP A 6 -30.80 -0.77 11.06
N ALA A 7 -31.70 -0.46 10.12
CA ALA A 7 -32.19 -1.42 9.15
C ALA A 7 -31.09 -1.89 8.16
N VAL A 8 -30.19 -0.97 7.73
CA VAL A 8 -29.04 -1.29 6.88
C VAL A 8 -28.07 -2.22 7.61
N LEU A 9 -27.75 -1.94 8.87
CA LEU A 9 -26.85 -2.77 9.67
C LEU A 9 -27.47 -4.16 9.91
N ALA A 10 -28.75 -4.23 10.26
CA ALA A 10 -29.47 -5.50 10.40
C ALA A 10 -29.50 -6.30 9.08
N ARG A 11 -29.59 -5.61 7.94
CA ARG A 11 -29.50 -6.23 6.61
C ARG A 11 -28.14 -6.83 6.34
N LEU A 12 -27.04 -6.13 6.72
CA LEU A 12 -25.69 -6.64 6.60
C LEU A 12 -25.49 -7.90 7.46
N ASP A 13 -25.95 -7.85 8.71
CA ASP A 13 -25.85 -8.99 9.63
C ASP A 13 -26.58 -10.22 9.09
N ALA A 14 -27.80 -10.05 8.59
CA ALA A 14 -28.63 -11.14 8.06
C ALA A 14 -28.10 -11.72 6.73
N ASN A 15 -27.23 -11.02 6.01
CA ASN A 15 -26.76 -11.42 4.67
C ASN A 15 -25.25 -11.70 4.60
N LEU A 16 -24.59 -11.89 5.73
CA LEU A 16 -23.14 -12.13 5.77
C LEU A 16 -22.71 -13.32 4.90
N ASP A 17 -23.46 -14.43 4.95
CA ASP A 17 -23.15 -15.59 4.10
C ASP A 17 -23.28 -15.29 2.60
N ALA A 18 -24.31 -14.54 2.21
CA ALA A 18 -24.48 -14.15 0.82
C ALA A 18 -23.41 -13.16 0.36
N ALA A 19 -22.96 -12.25 1.23
CA ALA A 19 -21.85 -11.33 0.99
C ALA A 19 -20.54 -12.11 0.78
N ARG A 20 -20.26 -13.09 1.64
CA ARG A 20 -19.12 -13.99 1.50
C ARG A 20 -19.14 -14.76 0.17
N GLU A 21 -20.28 -15.30 -0.23
CA GLU A 21 -20.38 -16.04 -1.52
C GLU A 21 -20.12 -15.11 -2.73
N ARG A 22 -20.53 -13.85 -2.68
CA ARG A 22 -20.19 -12.87 -3.73
C ARG A 22 -18.69 -12.53 -3.73
N LEU A 23 -18.08 -12.35 -2.55
CA LEU A 23 -16.63 -12.23 -2.46
C LEU A 23 -15.94 -13.47 -3.04
N PHE A 24 -16.40 -14.67 -2.73
CA PHE A 24 -15.86 -15.92 -3.28
C PHE A 24 -15.98 -15.97 -4.81
N ALA A 25 -17.07 -15.45 -5.39
CA ALA A 25 -17.21 -15.36 -6.83
C ALA A 25 -16.15 -14.44 -7.47
N LEU A 26 -15.85 -13.31 -6.86
CA LEU A 26 -14.80 -12.39 -7.32
C LEU A 26 -13.40 -12.98 -7.13
N LEU A 27 -13.15 -13.68 -6.00
CA LEU A 27 -11.85 -14.30 -5.71
C LEU A 27 -11.49 -15.45 -6.67
N ARG A 28 -12.50 -16.13 -7.24
CA ARG A 28 -12.28 -17.17 -8.26
C ARG A 28 -11.78 -16.64 -9.59
N ILE A 29 -11.82 -15.32 -9.82
CA ILE A 29 -11.27 -14.71 -11.04
C ILE A 29 -9.80 -14.40 -10.78
N PRO A 30 -8.85 -15.09 -11.43
CA PRO A 30 -7.41 -14.91 -11.16
C PRO A 30 -6.86 -13.67 -11.89
N SER A 31 -7.29 -12.49 -11.50
CA SER A 31 -6.94 -11.21 -12.11
C SER A 31 -5.52 -10.77 -11.74
N ILE A 32 -4.53 -11.58 -12.09
CA ILE A 32 -3.11 -11.30 -11.86
C ILE A 32 -2.65 -10.27 -12.92
N SER A 33 -2.23 -9.08 -12.48
CA SER A 33 -1.89 -8.00 -13.43
C SER A 33 -0.55 -8.15 -14.12
N ALA A 34 0.46 -8.73 -13.46
CA ALA A 34 1.82 -8.78 -13.98
C ALA A 34 2.00 -9.60 -15.28
N PRO A 35 1.48 -10.84 -15.43
CA PRO A 35 1.64 -11.60 -16.67
C PRO A 35 0.55 -11.28 -17.69
N PRO A 36 0.90 -10.99 -18.95
CA PRO A 36 -0.09 -10.72 -20.02
C PRO A 36 -1.10 -11.85 -20.24
N ALA A 37 -0.79 -13.07 -19.82
CA ALA A 37 -1.68 -14.23 -19.93
C ALA A 37 -3.01 -14.05 -19.17
N HIS A 38 -3.04 -13.23 -18.12
CA HIS A 38 -4.21 -12.97 -17.28
C HIS A 38 -4.96 -11.67 -17.63
N ALA A 39 -4.63 -11.01 -18.75
CA ALA A 39 -5.34 -9.79 -19.18
C ALA A 39 -6.85 -10.04 -19.36
N GLY A 40 -7.26 -11.23 -19.81
CA GLY A 40 -8.65 -11.64 -19.91
C GLY A 40 -9.34 -11.77 -18.54
N ASP A 41 -8.62 -12.25 -17.53
CA ASP A 41 -9.12 -12.41 -16.17
C ASP A 41 -9.25 -11.03 -15.47
N CYS A 42 -8.30 -10.12 -15.69
CA CYS A 42 -8.39 -8.73 -15.23
C CYS A 42 -9.64 -8.06 -15.80
N ARG A 43 -9.90 -8.19 -17.09
CA ARG A 43 -11.13 -7.70 -17.72
C ARG A 43 -12.38 -8.36 -17.14
N ALA A 44 -12.37 -9.66 -16.91
CA ALA A 44 -13.49 -10.39 -16.33
C ALA A 44 -13.82 -9.88 -14.91
N ALA A 45 -12.81 -9.56 -14.09
CA ALA A 45 -13.01 -8.98 -12.76
C ALA A 45 -13.64 -7.58 -12.84
N ALA A 46 -13.16 -6.71 -13.74
CA ALA A 46 -13.73 -5.38 -13.97
C ALA A 46 -15.20 -5.47 -14.42
N GLU A 47 -15.52 -6.37 -15.34
CA GLU A 47 -16.90 -6.56 -15.85
C GLU A 47 -17.82 -7.19 -14.78
N TRP A 48 -17.30 -8.08 -13.96
CA TRP A 48 -18.05 -8.63 -12.83
C TRP A 48 -18.44 -7.53 -11.84
N LEU A 49 -17.49 -6.70 -11.43
CA LEU A 49 -17.73 -5.55 -10.55
C LEU A 49 -18.68 -4.53 -11.19
N ARG A 50 -18.52 -4.25 -12.50
CA ARG A 50 -19.45 -3.39 -13.23
C ARG A 50 -20.89 -3.89 -13.14
N ALA A 51 -21.09 -5.20 -13.29
CA ALA A 51 -22.43 -5.80 -13.20
C ALA A 51 -23.01 -5.66 -11.78
N GLU A 52 -22.20 -5.84 -10.74
CA GLU A 52 -22.63 -5.67 -9.35
C GLU A 52 -23.07 -4.22 -9.07
N PHE A 53 -22.31 -3.20 -9.50
CA PHE A 53 -22.69 -1.80 -9.34
C PHE A 53 -23.91 -1.43 -10.18
N ALA A 54 -23.98 -1.88 -11.42
CA ALA A 54 -25.16 -1.65 -12.26
C ALA A 54 -26.44 -2.26 -11.66
N GLY A 55 -26.36 -3.43 -11.02
CA GLY A 55 -27.45 -4.06 -10.30
C GLY A 55 -27.95 -3.28 -9.07
N MET A 56 -27.18 -2.30 -8.60
CA MET A 56 -27.53 -1.38 -7.52
C MET A 56 -27.93 0.04 -8.02
N GLY A 57 -28.16 0.20 -9.33
CA GLY A 57 -28.58 1.47 -9.91
C GLY A 57 -27.47 2.45 -10.22
N PHE A 58 -26.20 2.05 -10.11
CA PHE A 58 -25.05 2.88 -10.54
C PHE A 58 -24.94 2.92 -12.07
N THR A 59 -24.59 4.07 -12.61
CA THR A 59 -24.06 4.15 -13.97
C THR A 59 -22.62 3.66 -13.93
N ALA A 60 -22.38 2.43 -14.39
CA ALA A 60 -21.10 1.76 -14.28
C ALA A 60 -20.50 1.47 -15.66
N THR A 61 -19.26 1.87 -15.88
CA THR A 61 -18.54 1.74 -17.17
C THR A 61 -17.12 1.23 -16.94
N VAL A 62 -16.72 0.23 -17.71
CA VAL A 62 -15.33 -0.21 -17.81
C VAL A 62 -14.65 0.63 -18.87
N HIS A 63 -13.60 1.34 -18.50
CA HIS A 63 -12.82 2.22 -19.34
C HIS A 63 -11.51 1.55 -19.73
N GLU A 64 -11.16 1.64 -21.01
CA GLU A 64 -9.84 1.20 -21.46
C GLU A 64 -8.77 2.18 -20.95
N THR A 65 -7.65 1.63 -20.54
CA THR A 65 -6.43 2.36 -20.20
C THR A 65 -5.29 1.96 -21.15
N GLY A 66 -4.07 2.39 -20.89
CA GLY A 66 -2.88 1.87 -21.60
C GLY A 66 -2.51 0.43 -21.25
N GLY A 67 -3.11 -0.11 -20.17
CA GLY A 67 -2.90 -1.46 -19.67
C GLY A 67 -4.20 -2.17 -19.30
N HIS A 68 -4.40 -2.55 -18.04
CA HIS A 68 -5.65 -3.17 -17.59
C HIS A 68 -6.76 -2.12 -17.41
N PRO A 69 -8.04 -2.47 -17.70
CA PRO A 69 -9.12 -1.50 -17.68
C PRO A 69 -9.43 -0.99 -16.27
N ALA A 70 -9.91 0.26 -16.20
CA ALA A 70 -10.44 0.84 -14.97
C ALA A 70 -11.98 0.82 -14.96
N LEU A 71 -12.59 0.47 -13.83
CA LEU A 71 -14.04 0.60 -13.63
C LEU A 71 -14.34 1.95 -12.98
N VAL A 72 -15.27 2.69 -13.54
CA VAL A 72 -15.90 3.83 -12.88
C VAL A 72 -17.39 3.58 -12.75
N ALA A 73 -17.92 3.76 -11.55
CA ALA A 73 -19.34 3.66 -11.27
C ALA A 73 -19.81 4.89 -10.48
N HIS A 74 -20.95 5.48 -10.87
CA HIS A 74 -21.47 6.68 -10.26
C HIS A 74 -22.94 6.52 -9.86
N HIS A 75 -23.29 7.01 -8.66
CA HIS A 75 -24.66 7.15 -8.18
C HIS A 75 -24.85 8.52 -7.52
N PRO A 76 -25.87 9.32 -7.91
CA PRO A 76 -26.06 10.68 -7.39
C PRO A 76 -26.56 10.76 -5.93
N GLY A 77 -26.78 9.60 -5.28
CA GLY A 77 -27.39 9.55 -3.95
C GLY A 77 -28.86 9.94 -3.96
N PRO A 78 -29.36 10.56 -2.86
CA PRO A 78 -30.76 10.99 -2.74
C PRO A 78 -31.10 12.24 -3.58
N GLY A 79 -30.08 12.86 -4.22
CA GLY A 79 -30.22 14.13 -4.93
C GLY A 79 -30.11 15.35 -4.01
N GLY A 80 -30.01 16.55 -4.61
CA GLY A 80 -29.79 17.80 -3.89
C GLY A 80 -28.31 18.03 -3.53
N ALA A 81 -28.05 18.92 -2.60
CA ALA A 81 -26.69 19.19 -2.09
C ALA A 81 -26.33 18.17 -1.02
N VAL A 82 -25.73 17.07 -1.43
CA VAL A 82 -25.22 16.02 -0.54
C VAL A 82 -23.71 15.88 -0.74
N PRO A 83 -22.94 15.42 0.27
CA PRO A 83 -21.53 15.11 0.09
C PRO A 83 -21.33 14.09 -1.02
N HIS A 84 -20.21 14.22 -1.73
CA HIS A 84 -19.82 13.31 -2.77
C HIS A 84 -18.51 12.59 -2.38
N VAL A 85 -18.56 11.28 -2.28
CA VAL A 85 -17.38 10.46 -1.95
C VAL A 85 -16.85 9.73 -3.18
N LEU A 86 -15.53 9.64 -3.28
CA LEU A 86 -14.83 8.76 -4.20
C LEU A 86 -14.36 7.52 -3.43
N LEU A 87 -14.80 6.32 -3.81
CA LEU A 87 -14.30 5.06 -3.29
C LEU A 87 -13.25 4.55 -4.27
N TYR A 88 -12.04 4.33 -3.80
CA TYR A 88 -10.98 3.76 -4.60
C TYR A 88 -10.54 2.41 -4.05
N GLY A 89 -10.26 1.47 -4.95
CA GLY A 89 -9.65 0.18 -4.69
C GLY A 89 -9.12 -0.44 -5.98
N HIS A 90 -8.60 -1.66 -5.90
CA HIS A 90 -8.13 -2.40 -7.07
C HIS A 90 -8.69 -3.82 -7.11
N TYR A 91 -8.78 -4.37 -8.32
CA TYR A 91 -9.28 -5.73 -8.54
C TYR A 91 -8.17 -6.70 -8.95
N ASP A 92 -7.01 -6.18 -9.30
CA ASP A 92 -5.86 -7.02 -9.62
C ASP A 92 -5.20 -7.57 -8.35
N VAL A 93 -4.40 -8.59 -8.52
CA VAL A 93 -3.73 -9.31 -7.44
C VAL A 93 -2.33 -9.72 -7.85
N GLN A 94 -1.46 -9.92 -6.85
CA GLN A 94 -0.12 -10.49 -7.05
C GLN A 94 -0.16 -11.94 -7.57
N PRO A 95 0.87 -12.39 -8.28
CA PRO A 95 1.08 -13.81 -8.57
C PRO A 95 0.99 -14.67 -7.31
N ALA A 96 0.46 -15.87 -7.46
CA ALA A 96 0.29 -16.79 -6.34
C ALA A 96 1.51 -17.70 -6.08
N ASP A 97 2.56 -17.58 -6.89
CA ASP A 97 3.77 -18.40 -6.73
C ASP A 97 4.49 -18.11 -5.39
N PRO A 98 5.10 -19.12 -4.77
CA PRO A 98 5.15 -20.52 -5.18
C PRO A 98 3.90 -21.32 -4.76
N LEU A 99 3.24 -21.97 -5.72
CA LEU A 99 1.97 -22.66 -5.52
C LEU A 99 2.04 -23.81 -4.51
N GLU A 100 3.18 -24.46 -4.38
CA GLU A 100 3.42 -25.58 -3.47
C GLU A 100 3.39 -25.18 -1.98
N LEU A 101 3.44 -23.90 -1.67
CA LEU A 101 3.36 -23.41 -0.28
C LEU A 101 1.93 -23.06 0.15
N TRP A 102 0.97 -23.11 -0.78
CA TRP A 102 -0.43 -22.89 -0.44
C TRP A 102 -1.06 -24.17 0.14
N THR A 103 -1.79 -24.03 1.23
CA THR A 103 -2.54 -25.15 1.85
C THR A 103 -3.90 -25.40 1.19
N SER A 104 -4.40 -24.43 0.40
CA SER A 104 -5.56 -24.56 -0.51
C SER A 104 -5.24 -23.84 -1.82
N ALA A 105 -5.91 -24.20 -2.91
CA ALA A 105 -5.67 -23.53 -4.20
C ALA A 105 -5.95 -22.01 -4.08
N PRO A 106 -5.05 -21.13 -4.54
CA PRO A 106 -5.12 -19.69 -4.27
C PRO A 106 -6.37 -18.99 -4.82
N PHE A 107 -6.96 -19.50 -5.90
CA PHE A 107 -8.18 -18.97 -6.51
C PHE A 107 -9.41 -19.84 -6.29
N GLU A 108 -9.35 -20.77 -5.34
CA GLU A 108 -10.48 -21.51 -4.81
C GLU A 108 -10.71 -21.13 -3.35
N PRO A 109 -11.42 -20.01 -3.09
CA PRO A 109 -11.57 -19.46 -1.75
C PRO A 109 -12.22 -20.46 -0.81
N VAL A 110 -11.68 -20.59 0.38
CA VAL A 110 -12.18 -21.49 1.43
C VAL A 110 -12.37 -20.72 2.74
N LEU A 111 -13.36 -21.16 3.51
CA LEU A 111 -13.52 -20.72 4.89
C LEU A 111 -12.81 -21.72 5.78
N VAL A 112 -11.87 -21.23 6.60
CA VAL A 112 -11.10 -22.07 7.53
C VAL A 112 -11.18 -21.49 8.94
N ASP A 113 -11.08 -22.34 9.95
CA ASP A 113 -11.04 -21.90 11.33
C ASP A 113 -9.70 -21.19 11.64
N GLY A 114 -9.78 -20.14 12.43
CA GLY A 114 -8.64 -19.37 12.91
C GLY A 114 -8.74 -19.03 14.39
N PRO A 115 -7.72 -18.41 14.97
CA PRO A 115 -7.68 -18.06 16.38
C PRO A 115 -8.75 -17.03 16.77
N HIS A 116 -9.24 -16.26 15.81
CA HIS A 116 -10.26 -15.23 16.01
C HIS A 116 -11.62 -15.58 15.41
N GLY A 117 -11.81 -16.83 15.01
CA GLY A 117 -13.00 -17.34 14.34
C GLY A 117 -12.71 -17.71 12.87
N PRO A 118 -13.76 -17.85 12.05
CA PRO A 118 -13.61 -18.18 10.64
C PRO A 118 -12.85 -17.09 9.87
N ARG A 119 -12.00 -17.53 8.94
CA ARG A 119 -11.25 -16.65 8.03
C ARG A 119 -11.33 -17.15 6.59
N ILE A 120 -11.36 -16.24 5.67
CA ILE A 120 -11.35 -16.51 4.23
C ILE A 120 -9.88 -16.65 3.81
N ARG A 121 -9.55 -17.73 3.10
CA ARG A 121 -8.22 -17.94 2.53
C ARG A 121 -8.32 -17.98 1.03
N ALA A 122 -7.65 -17.06 0.34
CA ALA A 122 -7.45 -17.01 -1.09
C ALA A 122 -6.50 -15.86 -1.44
N ARG A 123 -5.89 -15.86 -2.63
CA ARG A 123 -5.21 -14.69 -3.17
C ARG A 123 -6.23 -13.56 -3.45
N GLY A 124 -5.95 -12.34 -2.99
CA GLY A 124 -6.85 -11.19 -3.07
C GLY A 124 -7.90 -11.16 -1.95
N ALA A 125 -7.81 -12.06 -0.96
CA ALA A 125 -8.80 -12.12 0.11
C ALA A 125 -8.85 -10.84 0.93
N VAL A 126 -7.70 -10.21 1.21
CA VAL A 126 -7.57 -8.94 1.93
C VAL A 126 -7.04 -7.83 1.03
N ASP A 127 -6.21 -8.16 0.06
CA ASP A 127 -5.51 -7.25 -0.83
C ASP A 127 -5.96 -7.47 -2.29
N ASP A 128 -6.88 -6.67 -2.81
CA ASP A 128 -7.78 -5.67 -2.18
C ASP A 128 -9.25 -6.07 -2.39
N LYS A 129 -9.52 -7.21 -3.10
CA LYS A 129 -10.88 -7.66 -3.45
C LYS A 129 -11.81 -7.78 -2.26
N GLY A 130 -11.29 -8.28 -1.11
CA GLY A 130 -12.09 -8.37 0.11
C GLY A 130 -12.49 -7.00 0.63
N GLN A 131 -11.57 -6.03 0.59
CA GLN A 131 -11.84 -4.68 1.05
C GLN A 131 -12.76 -3.91 0.08
N VAL A 132 -12.58 -4.08 -1.22
CA VAL A 132 -13.53 -3.57 -2.24
C VAL A 132 -14.94 -4.13 -2.00
N MET A 133 -15.05 -5.42 -1.70
CA MET A 133 -16.37 -6.05 -1.47
C MET A 133 -17.05 -5.55 -0.20
N MET A 134 -16.34 -5.05 0.81
CA MET A 134 -16.97 -4.38 1.95
C MET A 134 -17.77 -3.16 1.51
N TRP A 135 -17.25 -2.35 0.58
CA TRP A 135 -17.95 -1.24 -0.03
C TRP A 135 -19.16 -1.69 -0.83
N VAL A 136 -18.98 -2.68 -1.69
CA VAL A 136 -20.06 -3.22 -2.52
C VAL A 136 -21.24 -3.68 -1.65
N GLU A 137 -20.96 -4.37 -0.55
CA GLU A 137 -22.02 -4.86 0.34
C GLU A 137 -22.67 -3.76 1.18
N ALA A 138 -21.90 -2.77 1.65
CA ALA A 138 -22.47 -1.61 2.33
C ALA A 138 -23.42 -0.82 1.42
N LEU A 139 -23.00 -0.57 0.17
CA LEU A 139 -23.83 0.11 -0.84
C LEU A 139 -25.06 -0.74 -1.21
N ARG A 140 -24.91 -2.06 -1.33
CA ARG A 140 -26.01 -2.99 -1.59
C ARG A 140 -27.04 -2.97 -0.46
N ALA A 141 -26.62 -2.91 0.79
CA ALA A 141 -27.52 -2.82 1.92
C ALA A 141 -28.29 -1.49 1.90
N TRP A 142 -27.63 -0.37 1.63
CA TRP A 142 -28.27 0.93 1.44
C TRP A 142 -29.27 0.93 0.27
N HIS A 143 -28.88 0.39 -0.88
CA HIS A 143 -29.77 0.26 -2.03
C HIS A 143 -31.01 -0.58 -1.67
N THR A 144 -30.84 -1.69 -0.97
CA THR A 144 -31.96 -2.58 -0.60
C THR A 144 -32.94 -1.93 0.37
N VAL A 145 -32.44 -1.15 1.34
CA VAL A 145 -33.25 -0.56 2.42
C VAL A 145 -33.84 0.81 2.01
N ALA A 146 -33.04 1.65 1.34
CA ALA A 146 -33.41 3.03 1.04
C ALA A 146 -33.58 3.31 -0.47
N GLY A 147 -33.16 2.40 -1.35
CA GLY A 147 -33.15 2.58 -2.80
C GLY A 147 -31.91 3.28 -3.35
N TRP A 148 -31.13 3.95 -2.50
CA TRP A 148 -29.92 4.70 -2.87
C TRP A 148 -28.97 4.85 -1.68
N PRO A 149 -27.66 5.10 -1.90
CA PRO A 149 -26.73 5.48 -0.85
C PRO A 149 -27.07 6.88 -0.30
N PRO A 150 -26.77 7.18 0.98
CA PRO A 150 -27.16 8.44 1.62
C PRO A 150 -26.38 9.67 1.14
N VAL A 151 -25.32 9.47 0.35
CA VAL A 151 -24.44 10.48 -0.27
C VAL A 151 -24.28 10.19 -1.75
N ALA A 152 -23.79 11.14 -2.54
CA ALA A 152 -23.33 10.84 -3.90
C ALA A 152 -22.05 10.00 -3.83
N VAL A 153 -21.96 8.98 -4.68
CA VAL A 153 -20.84 8.05 -4.69
C VAL A 153 -20.28 7.90 -6.11
N THR A 154 -18.99 8.12 -6.25
CA THR A 154 -18.22 7.64 -7.40
C THR A 154 -17.29 6.54 -6.92
N VAL A 155 -17.16 5.48 -7.69
CA VAL A 155 -16.24 4.37 -7.44
C VAL A 155 -15.23 4.34 -8.57
N LEU A 156 -13.96 4.26 -8.24
CA LEU A 156 -12.85 4.01 -9.17
C LEU A 156 -12.14 2.74 -8.70
N ILE A 157 -12.16 1.70 -9.54
CA ILE A 157 -11.42 0.46 -9.25
C ILE A 157 -10.49 0.18 -10.42
N GLU A 158 -9.20 0.13 -10.14
CA GLU A 158 -8.17 -0.13 -11.15
C GLU A 158 -7.75 -1.61 -11.20
N GLY A 159 -6.92 -1.94 -12.17
CA GLY A 159 -6.39 -3.28 -12.39
C GLY A 159 -4.88 -3.33 -12.57
N GLU A 160 -4.14 -2.32 -12.09
CA GLU A 160 -2.68 -2.19 -12.24
C GLU A 160 -1.98 -1.76 -10.94
N GLU A 161 -2.67 -1.75 -9.78
CA GLU A 161 -2.06 -1.33 -8.52
C GLU A 161 -0.83 -2.17 -8.20
N GLU A 162 -0.95 -3.47 -8.34
CA GLU A 162 0.07 -4.47 -8.02
C GLU A 162 1.29 -4.46 -8.97
N VAL A 163 1.22 -3.67 -10.05
CA VAL A 163 2.33 -3.46 -11.00
C VAL A 163 2.74 -1.98 -11.11
N GLY A 164 2.21 -1.13 -10.21
CA GLY A 164 2.65 0.27 -10.03
C GLY A 164 1.76 1.32 -10.67
N SER A 165 0.56 0.98 -11.14
CA SER A 165 -0.47 1.93 -11.63
C SER A 165 0.01 2.88 -12.74
N ASP A 166 0.83 2.40 -13.67
CA ASP A 166 1.50 3.23 -14.69
C ASP A 166 0.52 4.09 -15.52
N ASN A 167 -0.73 3.63 -15.69
CA ASN A 167 -1.75 4.32 -16.49
C ASN A 167 -2.75 5.14 -15.66
N LEU A 168 -2.74 5.03 -14.33
CA LEU A 168 -3.73 5.66 -13.46
C LEU A 168 -3.68 7.19 -13.52
N ASP A 169 -2.51 7.79 -13.43
CA ASP A 169 -2.33 9.24 -13.48
C ASP A 169 -2.92 9.86 -14.75
N ALA A 170 -2.64 9.24 -15.89
CA ALA A 170 -3.17 9.68 -17.17
C ALA A 170 -4.71 9.52 -17.22
N PHE A 171 -5.23 8.42 -16.68
CA PHE A 171 -6.66 8.17 -16.59
C PHE A 171 -7.37 9.19 -15.69
N VAL A 172 -6.87 9.43 -14.50
CA VAL A 172 -7.42 10.42 -13.54
C VAL A 172 -7.38 11.82 -14.14
N ALA A 173 -6.27 12.22 -14.76
CA ALA A 173 -6.12 13.52 -15.40
C ALA A 173 -7.12 13.75 -16.55
N ALA A 174 -7.40 12.70 -17.33
CA ALA A 174 -8.37 12.76 -18.42
C ALA A 174 -9.84 12.75 -17.96
N ASN A 175 -10.11 12.24 -16.75
CA ASN A 175 -11.47 12.02 -16.25
C ASN A 175 -11.78 12.85 -14.98
N ARG A 176 -11.14 14.01 -14.79
CA ARG A 176 -11.26 14.84 -13.56
C ARG A 176 -12.71 15.16 -13.20
N GLU A 177 -13.54 15.54 -14.17
CA GLU A 177 -14.95 15.88 -13.92
C GLU A 177 -15.76 14.64 -13.50
N LEU A 178 -15.46 13.47 -14.06
CA LEU A 178 -16.11 12.20 -13.71
C LEU A 178 -15.76 11.76 -12.29
N LEU A 179 -14.52 12.01 -11.85
CA LEU A 179 -13.97 11.59 -10.56
C LEU A 179 -14.07 12.69 -9.48
N ARG A 180 -14.63 13.84 -9.81
CA ARG A 180 -14.79 14.96 -8.88
C ARG A 180 -15.59 14.52 -7.65
N SER A 181 -15.06 14.81 -6.46
CA SER A 181 -15.65 14.44 -5.17
C SER A 181 -15.11 15.34 -4.05
N ASP A 182 -15.71 15.27 -2.87
CA ASP A 182 -15.30 16.07 -1.71
C ASP A 182 -14.19 15.37 -0.90
N VAL A 183 -14.17 14.02 -0.92
CA VAL A 183 -13.19 13.19 -0.22
C VAL A 183 -13.05 11.85 -0.93
N ALA A 184 -11.84 11.32 -0.98
CA ALA A 184 -11.57 9.95 -1.37
C ALA A 184 -11.50 9.04 -0.14
N ILE A 185 -11.95 7.79 -0.27
CA ILE A 185 -11.88 6.77 0.77
C ILE A 185 -11.24 5.52 0.18
N ILE A 186 -10.20 5.05 0.83
CA ILE A 186 -9.41 3.89 0.41
C ILE A 186 -9.36 2.92 1.59
N SER A 187 -9.62 1.64 1.33
CA SER A 187 -9.59 0.60 2.37
C SER A 187 -8.37 -0.31 2.30
N ASP A 188 -7.50 -0.11 1.35
CA ASP A 188 -6.26 -0.86 1.16
C ASP A 188 -5.22 -0.57 2.26
N THR A 189 -5.61 -0.80 3.50
CA THR A 189 -4.81 -0.64 4.72
C THR A 189 -5.29 -1.62 5.80
N GLY A 190 -4.72 -1.53 7.01
CA GLY A 190 -5.04 -2.45 8.10
C GLY A 190 -5.52 -1.77 9.38
N MET A 191 -5.96 -2.61 10.32
CA MET A 191 -6.26 -2.26 11.71
C MET A 191 -5.00 -2.39 12.58
N TRP A 192 -5.04 -1.88 13.80
CA TRP A 192 -3.97 -2.11 14.79
C TRP A 192 -3.94 -3.57 15.27
N ASP A 193 -5.09 -4.10 15.59
CA ASP A 193 -5.34 -5.51 15.91
C ASP A 193 -6.80 -5.87 15.60
N ILE A 194 -7.18 -7.13 15.80
CA ILE A 194 -8.52 -7.65 15.49
C ILE A 194 -9.67 -6.92 16.20
N ASP A 195 -9.42 -6.27 17.32
CA ASP A 195 -10.39 -5.55 18.14
C ASP A 195 -10.20 -4.03 18.15
N THR A 196 -9.06 -3.54 17.64
CA THR A 196 -8.69 -2.13 17.65
C THR A 196 -8.58 -1.58 16.23
N PRO A 197 -9.55 -0.79 15.77
CA PRO A 197 -9.52 -0.22 14.42
C PRO A 197 -8.42 0.83 14.29
N ALA A 198 -7.96 1.07 13.06
CA ALA A 198 -6.99 2.11 12.77
C ALA A 198 -7.41 2.99 11.58
N ILE A 199 -6.88 4.20 11.55
CA ILE A 199 -6.91 5.12 10.42
C ILE A 199 -5.45 5.41 10.09
N THR A 200 -5.05 5.11 8.86
CA THR A 200 -3.70 5.41 8.39
C THR A 200 -3.61 6.88 8.04
N THR A 201 -2.78 7.61 8.76
CA THR A 201 -2.64 9.08 8.61
C THR A 201 -1.32 9.50 7.98
N ARG A 202 -0.39 8.56 7.83
CA ARG A 202 0.93 8.80 7.23
C ARG A 202 1.33 7.63 6.36
N LEU A 203 1.86 7.94 5.17
CA LEU A 203 2.46 6.97 4.26
C LEU A 203 3.91 7.38 4.01
N ARG A 204 4.82 6.40 3.99
CA ARG A 204 6.18 6.67 3.57
C ARG A 204 6.28 6.70 2.05
N GLY A 205 7.10 7.61 1.55
CA GLY A 205 7.50 7.67 0.16
C GLY A 205 8.60 6.66 -0.17
N LEU A 206 9.03 6.68 -1.42
CA LEU A 206 10.04 5.77 -1.94
C LEU A 206 10.98 6.49 -2.91
N VAL A 207 12.27 6.20 -2.85
CA VAL A 207 13.20 6.29 -3.98
C VAL A 207 13.86 4.94 -4.12
N TYR A 208 13.67 4.27 -5.26
CA TYR A 208 14.31 3.02 -5.58
C TYR A 208 15.35 3.24 -6.67
N ALA A 209 16.60 2.87 -6.40
CA ALA A 209 17.73 3.19 -7.25
C ALA A 209 18.64 1.98 -7.51
N GLN A 210 19.34 2.01 -8.64
CA GLN A 210 20.44 1.12 -8.95
C GLN A 210 21.72 1.95 -9.13
N ILE A 211 22.83 1.45 -8.57
CA ILE A 211 24.17 1.99 -8.75
C ILE A 211 24.98 0.97 -9.54
N ASP A 212 25.48 1.36 -10.69
CA ASP A 212 26.37 0.57 -11.53
C ASP A 212 27.75 1.24 -11.54
N VAL A 213 28.77 0.54 -11.03
CA VAL A 213 30.16 1.02 -10.97
C VAL A 213 30.99 0.26 -11.99
N LYS A 214 31.72 1.00 -12.82
CA LYS A 214 32.65 0.46 -13.80
C LYS A 214 34.05 1.01 -13.55
N ALA A 215 35.06 0.14 -13.60
CA ALA A 215 36.47 0.51 -13.46
C ALA A 215 37.26 0.08 -14.69
N ALA A 216 37.81 -1.12 -14.72
CA ALA A 216 38.61 -1.61 -15.84
C ALA A 216 37.76 -1.86 -17.10
N ALA A 217 38.40 -1.83 -18.27
CA ALA A 217 37.74 -2.12 -19.55
C ALA A 217 37.28 -3.60 -19.71
N ARG A 218 37.78 -4.51 -18.86
CA ARG A 218 37.52 -5.95 -18.85
C ARG A 218 37.87 -6.53 -17.49
N ASP A 219 37.45 -7.74 -17.23
CA ASP A 219 37.88 -8.53 -16.07
C ASP A 219 39.38 -8.78 -16.10
N LEU A 220 40.03 -8.71 -14.94
CA LEU A 220 41.48 -8.81 -14.79
C LEU A 220 41.84 -9.99 -13.90
N HIS A 221 43.01 -10.59 -14.13
CA HIS A 221 43.60 -11.58 -13.25
C HIS A 221 44.05 -10.94 -11.95
N SER A 222 43.46 -11.30 -10.80
CA SER A 222 43.76 -10.64 -9.51
C SER A 222 45.22 -10.81 -9.05
N GLY A 223 45.89 -11.88 -9.39
CA GLY A 223 47.30 -12.10 -9.10
C GLY A 223 48.24 -11.25 -9.92
N LEU A 224 47.81 -10.72 -11.08
CA LEU A 224 48.65 -9.82 -11.92
C LEU A 224 48.36 -8.36 -11.68
N PHE A 225 47.12 -8.01 -11.36
CA PHE A 225 46.65 -6.63 -11.26
C PHE A 225 46.24 -6.23 -9.83
N GLY A 226 46.11 -7.21 -8.90
CA GLY A 226 45.74 -6.95 -7.51
C GLY A 226 46.77 -6.06 -6.82
N GLY A 227 46.30 -5.12 -6.01
CA GLY A 227 47.12 -4.10 -5.36
C GLY A 227 47.46 -2.88 -6.25
N SER A 228 47.20 -2.94 -7.57
CA SER A 228 47.41 -1.83 -8.51
C SER A 228 46.15 -1.39 -9.23
N ALA A 229 45.33 -2.33 -9.67
CA ALA A 229 44.06 -2.03 -10.36
C ALA A 229 42.94 -1.80 -9.37
N LEU A 230 42.10 -0.81 -9.66
CA LEU A 230 40.87 -0.56 -8.91
C LEU A 230 39.91 -1.73 -9.06
N ASN A 231 39.39 -2.23 -7.92
CA ASN A 231 38.35 -3.23 -7.88
C ASN A 231 36.98 -2.54 -7.66
N PRO A 232 36.05 -2.60 -8.61
CA PRO A 232 34.75 -1.94 -8.50
C PRO A 232 33.88 -2.49 -7.35
N ILE A 233 34.04 -3.75 -6.95
CA ILE A 233 33.33 -4.30 -5.78
C ILE A 233 33.84 -3.60 -4.50
N ASN A 234 35.15 -3.43 -4.33
CA ASN A 234 35.72 -2.75 -3.18
C ASN A 234 35.26 -1.28 -3.14
N LEU A 235 35.21 -0.61 -4.28
CA LEU A 235 34.72 0.75 -4.38
C LEU A 235 33.23 0.82 -4.04
N LEU A 236 32.41 -0.01 -4.64
CA LEU A 236 30.96 -0.03 -4.41
C LEU A 236 30.66 -0.33 -2.95
N THR A 237 31.28 -1.33 -2.33
CA THR A 237 31.09 -1.66 -0.91
C THR A 237 31.50 -0.52 0.01
N SER A 238 32.57 0.23 -0.34
CA SER A 238 32.94 1.44 0.41
C SER A 238 31.92 2.56 0.27
N ILE A 239 31.35 2.78 -0.91
CA ILE A 239 30.28 3.75 -1.14
C ILE A 239 29.04 3.35 -0.31
N LEU A 240 28.60 2.09 -0.41
CA LEU A 240 27.43 1.60 0.32
C LEU A 240 27.63 1.63 1.84
N GLY A 241 28.81 1.23 2.32
CA GLY A 241 29.14 1.30 3.74
C GLY A 241 29.19 2.72 4.29
N ALA A 242 29.50 3.71 3.43
CA ALA A 242 29.50 5.12 3.81
C ALA A 242 28.08 5.75 3.79
N LEU A 243 27.04 5.11 3.21
CA LEU A 243 25.69 5.64 3.18
C LEU A 243 25.00 5.67 4.55
N ARG A 244 25.46 4.83 5.48
CA ARG A 244 24.86 4.69 6.80
C ARG A 244 25.93 4.69 7.88
N THR A 245 25.62 5.31 9.01
CA THR A 245 26.38 5.11 10.24
C THR A 245 26.10 3.71 10.82
N PRO A 246 26.96 3.16 11.69
CA PRO A 246 26.72 1.88 12.34
C PRO A 246 25.41 1.82 13.13
N ASP A 247 24.92 2.95 13.63
CA ASP A 247 23.66 3.11 14.33
C ASP A 247 22.45 3.41 13.42
N GLY A 248 22.62 3.28 12.11
CA GLY A 248 21.54 3.28 11.15
C GLY A 248 21.11 4.62 10.55
N ARG A 249 21.78 5.76 10.90
CA ARG A 249 21.50 7.05 10.27
C ARG A 249 22.06 7.11 8.84
N VAL A 250 21.28 7.71 7.93
CA VAL A 250 21.76 8.01 6.58
C VAL A 250 22.73 9.22 6.62
N THR A 251 23.84 9.14 5.91
CA THR A 251 24.96 10.09 5.99
C THR A 251 24.99 11.11 4.86
N MET A 252 24.08 11.04 3.91
CA MET A 252 24.00 12.02 2.82
C MET A 252 23.65 13.39 3.39
N ASP A 253 24.50 14.40 3.13
CA ASP A 253 24.22 15.77 3.58
C ASP A 253 22.90 16.28 3.01
N GLY A 254 22.05 16.82 3.89
CA GLY A 254 20.70 17.27 3.54
C GLY A 254 19.64 16.18 3.41
N PHE A 255 19.97 14.90 3.71
CA PHE A 255 18.99 13.81 3.66
C PHE A 255 17.82 14.01 4.63
N TYR A 256 18.06 14.57 5.79
CA TYR A 256 17.04 14.84 6.81
C TYR A 256 16.37 16.21 6.70
N ASP A 257 16.68 17.00 5.67
CA ASP A 257 16.02 18.28 5.47
C ASP A 257 14.52 18.05 5.17
N GLY A 258 13.67 18.80 5.87
CA GLY A 258 12.21 18.65 5.77
C GLY A 258 11.62 17.53 6.63
N VAL A 259 12.43 16.72 7.31
CA VAL A 259 11.96 15.68 8.23
C VAL A 259 11.52 16.30 9.54
N ALA A 260 10.21 16.40 9.74
CA ALA A 260 9.63 16.92 10.98
C ALA A 260 9.54 15.85 12.08
N ASP A 261 9.56 16.29 13.33
CA ASP A 261 9.16 15.44 14.45
C ASP A 261 7.64 15.28 14.48
N LEU A 262 7.18 14.18 15.08
CA LEU A 262 5.73 13.93 15.24
C LEU A 262 5.06 15.03 16.08
N PRO A 263 3.80 15.39 15.79
CA PRO A 263 2.99 16.16 16.69
C PRO A 263 2.94 15.50 18.09
N PRO A 264 3.05 16.26 19.19
CA PRO A 264 3.13 15.70 20.54
C PRO A 264 1.96 14.77 20.90
N THR A 265 0.75 15.07 20.42
CA THR A 265 -0.45 14.25 20.63
C THR A 265 -0.34 12.89 19.94
N LEU A 266 0.15 12.84 18.71
CA LEU A 266 0.35 11.61 17.96
C LEU A 266 1.50 10.78 18.55
N ALA A 267 2.61 11.44 18.93
CA ALA A 267 3.72 10.79 19.62
C ALA A 267 3.28 10.13 20.93
N ALA A 268 2.46 10.83 21.73
CA ALA A 268 1.91 10.28 22.97
C ALA A 268 0.96 9.09 22.71
N GLN A 269 0.13 9.16 21.68
CA GLN A 269 -0.73 8.05 21.28
C GLN A 269 0.12 6.81 20.93
N TRP A 270 1.15 6.95 20.07
CA TRP A 270 2.01 5.84 19.66
C TRP A 270 2.81 5.25 20.81
N GLN A 271 3.27 6.07 21.76
CA GLN A 271 3.93 5.60 22.98
C GLN A 271 2.98 4.80 23.90
N GLY A 272 1.68 5.10 23.85
CA GLY A 272 0.65 4.39 24.61
C GLY A 272 0.14 3.10 23.95
N LEU A 273 0.58 2.79 22.73
CA LEU A 273 0.22 1.55 22.04
C LEU A 273 1.01 0.38 22.65
N ASP A 274 0.35 -0.75 22.81
CA ASP A 274 0.96 -2.00 23.25
C ASP A 274 1.71 -2.65 22.09
N PHE A 275 2.88 -2.08 21.75
CA PHE A 275 3.78 -2.57 20.71
C PHE A 275 5.04 -3.14 21.32
N SER A 276 5.23 -4.43 21.16
CA SER A 276 6.44 -5.14 21.61
C SER A 276 7.44 -5.28 20.46
N GLU A 277 8.50 -4.45 20.47
CA GLU A 277 9.59 -4.59 19.49
C GLU A 277 10.27 -5.97 19.55
N ALA A 278 10.33 -6.57 20.74
CA ALA A 278 10.90 -7.89 20.90
C ALA A 278 10.06 -8.99 20.22
N GLU A 279 8.74 -8.92 20.34
CA GLU A 279 7.83 -9.85 19.65
C GLU A 279 7.84 -9.62 18.15
N PHE A 280 7.80 -8.37 17.71
CA PHE A 280 7.88 -8.00 16.30
C PHE A 280 9.15 -8.54 15.64
N LEU A 281 10.31 -8.30 16.23
CA LEU A 281 11.59 -8.82 15.74
C LEU A 281 11.66 -10.35 15.88
N GLY A 282 11.12 -10.90 16.96
CA GLY A 282 11.07 -12.34 17.24
C GLY A 282 10.27 -13.11 16.19
N SER A 283 9.21 -12.52 15.62
CA SER A 283 8.39 -13.14 14.56
C SER A 283 9.18 -13.44 13.29
N VAL A 284 10.28 -12.71 13.05
CA VAL A 284 11.20 -12.90 11.91
C VAL A 284 12.58 -13.44 12.34
N GLY A 285 12.69 -13.97 13.56
CA GLY A 285 13.91 -14.59 14.07
C GLY A 285 15.02 -13.62 14.49
N LEU A 286 14.69 -12.35 14.73
CA LEU A 286 15.62 -11.30 15.17
C LEU A 286 15.38 -10.95 16.65
N SER A 287 16.40 -10.40 17.31
CA SER A 287 16.33 -9.98 18.72
C SER A 287 16.99 -8.64 19.02
N VAL A 288 17.72 -8.09 18.05
CA VAL A 288 18.44 -6.83 18.23
C VAL A 288 17.85 -5.77 17.28
N PRO A 289 17.30 -4.68 17.82
CA PRO A 289 16.75 -3.61 17.00
C PRO A 289 17.83 -2.89 16.20
N ALA A 290 17.45 -2.40 15.03
CA ALA A 290 18.26 -1.57 14.17
C ALA A 290 17.54 -0.25 13.88
N GLY A 291 18.25 0.74 13.34
CA GLY A 291 17.70 2.02 12.90
C GLY A 291 18.07 3.18 13.82
N GLU A 292 17.46 4.33 13.57
CA GLU A 292 17.87 5.62 14.15
C GLU A 292 17.76 5.64 15.68
N PRO A 293 18.85 5.96 16.42
CA PRO A 293 18.86 6.00 17.87
C PRO A 293 17.91 7.06 18.44
N GLY A 294 17.37 6.80 19.62
CA GLY A 294 16.50 7.74 20.32
C GLY A 294 15.10 7.86 19.74
N ARG A 295 14.75 7.00 18.78
CA ARG A 295 13.40 6.90 18.22
C ARG A 295 12.73 5.61 18.66
N THR A 296 11.43 5.66 18.92
CA THR A 296 10.64 4.47 19.22
C THR A 296 10.56 3.55 17.97
N PRO A 297 10.24 2.26 18.13
CA PRO A 297 10.07 1.36 16.99
C PRO A 297 9.07 1.87 15.97
N LEU A 298 7.91 2.35 16.42
CA LEU A 298 6.86 2.88 15.54
C LEU A 298 7.31 4.16 14.82
N GLU A 299 8.05 5.06 15.50
CA GLU A 299 8.65 6.22 14.81
C GLU A 299 9.60 5.77 13.69
N ARG A 300 10.47 4.79 13.94
CA ARG A 300 11.42 4.28 12.93
C ARG A 300 10.70 3.68 11.72
N MET A 301 9.59 2.97 11.96
CA MET A 301 8.85 2.30 10.89
C MET A 301 7.94 3.26 10.11
N TRP A 302 7.36 4.28 10.74
CA TRP A 302 6.29 5.09 10.15
C TRP A 302 6.64 6.56 9.92
N ALA A 303 7.58 7.11 10.67
CA ALA A 303 7.83 8.56 10.69
C ALA A 303 9.30 8.93 10.49
N ARG A 304 10.18 7.95 10.27
CA ARG A 304 11.59 8.22 9.99
C ARG A 304 11.99 7.66 8.62
N PRO A 305 12.83 8.41 7.87
CA PRO A 305 13.33 7.91 6.60
C PRO A 305 14.41 6.85 6.81
N THR A 306 14.46 5.88 5.88
CA THR A 306 15.44 4.78 5.92
C THR A 306 16.19 4.64 4.60
N CYS A 307 17.30 3.90 4.63
CA CYS A 307 18.02 3.45 3.45
C CYS A 307 18.38 1.98 3.62
N ASP A 308 17.91 1.14 2.71
CA ASP A 308 18.16 -0.29 2.69
C ASP A 308 18.81 -0.72 1.39
N ILE A 309 19.82 -1.60 1.50
CA ILE A 309 20.47 -2.21 0.33
C ILE A 309 19.71 -3.49 0.00
N ASN A 310 19.04 -3.51 -1.15
CA ASN A 310 18.15 -4.59 -1.55
C ASN A 310 18.87 -5.69 -2.35
N GLY A 311 20.01 -5.36 -2.94
CA GLY A 311 20.82 -6.32 -3.69
C GLY A 311 22.21 -5.76 -3.99
N ILE A 312 23.19 -6.66 -4.06
CA ILE A 312 24.56 -6.35 -4.49
C ILE A 312 25.08 -7.53 -5.29
N TRP A 313 25.69 -7.27 -6.46
CA TRP A 313 26.28 -8.30 -7.29
C TRP A 313 27.46 -7.76 -8.11
N GLY A 314 28.29 -8.70 -8.58
CA GLY A 314 29.47 -8.45 -9.40
C GLY A 314 30.51 -9.54 -9.20
N GLY A 315 31.47 -9.63 -10.10
CA GLY A 315 32.51 -10.65 -10.06
C GLY A 315 32.00 -12.06 -10.39
N TYR A 316 32.68 -13.08 -9.88
CA TYR A 316 32.36 -14.48 -10.17
C TYR A 316 31.39 -15.04 -9.14
N MET A 317 30.22 -15.50 -9.62
CA MET A 317 29.15 -16.09 -8.80
C MET A 317 28.92 -17.56 -9.12
N GLY A 318 29.71 -18.18 -10.01
CA GLY A 318 29.59 -19.60 -10.35
C GLY A 318 30.22 -20.52 -9.29
N ALA A 319 30.03 -21.82 -9.46
CA ALA A 319 30.64 -22.84 -8.59
C ALA A 319 32.18 -22.80 -8.67
N GLY A 320 32.84 -23.05 -7.55
CA GLY A 320 34.32 -23.01 -7.44
C GLY A 320 34.87 -21.60 -7.25
N SER A 321 36.16 -21.40 -7.54
CA SER A 321 36.85 -20.11 -7.38
C SER A 321 37.37 -19.57 -8.71
N LYS A 322 37.34 -18.26 -8.88
CA LYS A 322 37.96 -17.55 -9.99
C LYS A 322 38.70 -16.32 -9.42
N THR A 323 40.02 -16.29 -9.63
CA THR A 323 40.90 -15.21 -9.15
C THR A 323 40.76 -13.98 -10.07
N VAL A 324 39.66 -13.25 -9.97
CA VAL A 324 39.28 -12.15 -10.86
C VAL A 324 39.09 -10.85 -10.09
N ILE A 325 39.50 -9.73 -10.71
CA ILE A 325 39.00 -8.38 -10.41
C ILE A 325 37.98 -8.11 -11.52
N PRO A 326 36.70 -7.98 -11.22
CA PRO A 326 35.68 -7.71 -12.25
C PRO A 326 35.85 -6.30 -12.83
N SER A 327 35.28 -6.07 -13.99
CA SER A 327 35.21 -4.75 -14.61
C SER A 327 34.08 -3.89 -14.05
N GLU A 328 33.03 -4.53 -13.51
CA GLU A 328 31.80 -3.86 -13.05
C GLU A 328 31.31 -4.45 -11.73
N ALA A 329 30.56 -3.64 -10.97
CA ALA A 329 29.85 -4.05 -9.77
C ALA A 329 28.55 -3.23 -9.64
N HIS A 330 27.51 -3.82 -9.07
CA HIS A 330 26.16 -3.27 -9.07
C HIS A 330 25.50 -3.39 -7.70
N ALA A 331 24.62 -2.44 -7.37
CA ALA A 331 23.78 -2.51 -6.20
C ALA A 331 22.38 -1.93 -6.48
N LYS A 332 21.39 -2.50 -5.85
CA LYS A 332 20.04 -1.93 -5.73
C LYS A 332 19.82 -1.47 -4.30
N LEU A 333 19.18 -0.33 -4.13
CA LEU A 333 18.87 0.24 -2.83
C LEU A 333 17.54 0.99 -2.87
N SER A 334 16.87 1.04 -1.73
CA SER A 334 15.65 1.81 -1.54
C SER A 334 15.79 2.76 -0.37
N PHE A 335 15.27 3.97 -0.55
CA PHE A 335 15.02 4.92 0.52
C PHE A 335 13.54 4.95 0.79
N ARG A 336 13.15 4.74 2.04
CA ARG A 336 11.80 5.10 2.47
C ARG A 336 11.85 6.54 2.95
N LEU A 337 10.99 7.37 2.38
CA LEU A 337 10.92 8.80 2.66
C LEU A 337 9.75 9.12 3.61
N VAL A 338 9.79 10.28 4.23
CA VAL A 338 8.68 10.78 5.05
C VAL A 338 8.10 12.06 4.45
N PRO A 339 6.90 12.47 4.85
CA PRO A 339 6.34 13.76 4.43
C PRO A 339 7.33 14.91 4.63
N GLY A 340 7.43 15.81 3.65
CA GLY A 340 8.38 16.91 3.64
C GLY A 340 9.71 16.61 2.91
N GLN A 341 9.98 15.37 2.53
CA GLN A 341 11.11 15.02 1.67
C GLN A 341 10.69 14.95 0.19
N ASP A 342 11.44 15.61 -0.67
CA ASP A 342 11.27 15.56 -2.12
C ASP A 342 12.06 14.38 -2.71
N PRO A 343 11.43 13.39 -3.36
CA PRO A 343 12.10 12.24 -3.96
C PRO A 343 13.17 12.63 -4.98
N ALA A 344 12.89 13.60 -5.84
CA ALA A 344 13.85 14.07 -6.86
C ALA A 344 15.10 14.68 -6.22
N ARG A 345 14.93 15.42 -5.11
CA ARG A 345 16.07 15.95 -4.33
C ARG A 345 16.87 14.81 -3.72
N ILE A 346 16.23 13.79 -3.11
CA ILE A 346 16.93 12.64 -2.52
C ILE A 346 17.71 11.87 -3.61
N ALA A 347 17.13 11.66 -4.78
CA ALA A 347 17.82 11.08 -5.93
C ALA A 347 19.04 11.91 -6.35
N GLY A 348 18.93 13.25 -6.33
CA GLY A 348 20.04 14.16 -6.56
C GLY A 348 21.14 14.03 -5.52
N LEU A 349 20.78 13.94 -4.23
CA LEU A 349 21.76 13.73 -3.14
C LEU A 349 22.50 12.39 -3.30
N LEU A 350 21.81 11.33 -3.69
CA LEU A 350 22.45 10.03 -3.95
C LEU A 350 23.46 10.12 -5.09
N ARG A 351 23.09 10.76 -6.21
CA ARG A 351 24.02 10.96 -7.34
C ARG A 351 25.26 11.75 -6.92
N ALA A 352 25.09 12.83 -6.18
CA ALA A 352 26.18 13.64 -5.66
C ALA A 352 27.05 12.86 -4.66
N PHE A 353 26.44 12.08 -3.77
CA PHE A 353 27.14 11.25 -2.79
C PHE A 353 28.01 10.19 -3.45
N VAL A 354 27.53 9.52 -4.49
CA VAL A 354 28.28 8.54 -5.29
C VAL A 354 29.40 9.24 -6.04
N ALA A 355 29.10 10.32 -6.77
CA ALA A 355 30.08 11.06 -7.57
C ALA A 355 31.27 11.57 -6.75
N ALA A 356 31.01 12.08 -5.54
CA ALA A 356 32.06 12.58 -4.64
C ALA A 356 33.04 11.50 -4.14
N ARG A 357 32.73 10.21 -4.33
CA ARG A 357 33.53 9.07 -3.88
C ARG A 357 34.17 8.29 -5.02
N LEU A 358 33.98 8.74 -6.26
CA LEU A 358 34.59 8.08 -7.42
C LEU A 358 36.04 8.56 -7.61
N PRO A 359 37.03 7.66 -7.68
CA PRO A 359 38.37 7.99 -8.15
C PRO A 359 38.33 8.24 -9.66
N ALA A 360 39.42 8.87 -10.18
CA ALA A 360 39.48 9.31 -11.58
C ALA A 360 39.27 8.22 -12.62
N ASP A 361 39.62 6.95 -12.31
CA ASP A 361 39.54 5.82 -13.23
C ASP A 361 38.21 5.02 -13.10
N ALA A 362 37.26 5.47 -12.27
CA ALA A 362 35.98 4.85 -12.11
C ALA A 362 34.87 5.71 -12.68
N GLN A 363 33.86 5.04 -13.17
CA GLN A 363 32.58 5.64 -13.56
C GLN A 363 31.44 4.97 -12.77
N ALA A 364 30.43 5.75 -12.45
CA ALA A 364 29.20 5.20 -11.88
C ALA A 364 27.98 5.81 -12.54
N THR A 365 26.98 4.98 -12.75
CA THR A 365 25.64 5.39 -13.17
C THR A 365 24.69 5.15 -12.01
N VAL A 366 23.87 6.15 -11.67
CA VAL A 366 22.78 6.03 -10.69
C VAL A 366 21.47 6.17 -11.44
N THR A 367 20.79 5.04 -11.62
CA THR A 367 19.49 4.96 -12.27
C THR A 367 18.39 4.94 -11.21
N ILE A 368 17.42 5.83 -11.33
CA ILE A 368 16.21 5.81 -10.49
C ILE A 368 15.21 4.89 -11.16
N LEU A 369 14.72 3.91 -10.42
CA LEU A 369 13.81 2.86 -10.89
C LEU A 369 12.36 3.14 -10.49
N GLY A 370 12.15 3.97 -9.46
CA GLY A 370 10.85 4.39 -8.98
C GLY A 370 10.99 5.46 -7.91
N GLU A 371 10.02 6.37 -7.86
CA GLU A 371 9.96 7.42 -6.85
C GLU A 371 8.52 7.80 -6.53
N ALA A 372 8.23 8.02 -5.24
CA ALA A 372 6.96 8.51 -4.75
C ALA A 372 7.20 9.36 -3.49
N PRO A 373 6.51 10.49 -3.29
CA PRO A 373 6.61 11.28 -2.08
C PRO A 373 5.96 10.57 -0.89
N GLY A 374 6.43 10.88 0.32
CA GLY A 374 5.71 10.55 1.55
C GLY A 374 4.50 11.47 1.72
N MET A 375 3.47 10.95 2.38
CA MET A 375 2.20 11.66 2.53
C MET A 375 1.72 11.70 3.98
N GLU A 376 1.07 12.80 4.34
CA GLU A 376 0.38 12.98 5.61
C GLU A 376 -1.01 13.51 5.34
N VAL A 377 -2.00 12.90 5.99
CA VAL A 377 -3.40 13.34 5.92
C VAL A 377 -3.60 14.47 6.93
N ASP A 378 -4.38 15.48 6.55
CA ASP A 378 -4.79 16.52 7.47
C ASP A 378 -5.70 15.93 8.56
N LEU A 379 -5.21 15.93 9.80
CA LEU A 379 -5.95 15.38 10.95
C LEU A 379 -7.19 16.21 11.31
N ASP A 380 -7.27 17.45 10.87
CA ASP A 380 -8.43 18.33 11.05
C ASP A 380 -9.50 18.06 9.98
N ASN A 381 -9.25 17.18 9.00
CA ASN A 381 -10.23 16.82 7.98
C ASN A 381 -11.49 16.21 8.63
N PRO A 382 -12.69 16.74 8.33
CA PRO A 382 -13.95 16.25 8.90
C PRO A 382 -14.20 14.75 8.66
N ALA A 383 -13.68 14.17 7.57
CA ALA A 383 -13.82 12.76 7.28
C ALA A 383 -13.05 11.88 8.30
N ILE A 384 -11.87 12.35 8.76
CA ILE A 384 -11.10 11.65 9.82
C ILE A 384 -11.90 11.59 11.12
N ALA A 385 -12.46 12.73 11.54
CA ALA A 385 -13.30 12.77 12.74
C ALA A 385 -14.56 11.89 12.59
N ALA A 386 -15.19 11.89 11.39
CA ALA A 386 -16.32 10.99 11.10
C ALA A 386 -15.92 9.51 11.22
N ALA A 387 -14.79 9.13 10.62
CA ALA A 387 -14.27 7.77 10.69
C ALA A 387 -13.91 7.34 12.11
N THR A 388 -13.25 8.21 12.87
CA THR A 388 -12.91 7.95 14.29
C THR A 388 -14.15 7.66 15.11
N ASP A 389 -15.22 8.47 14.95
CA ASP A 389 -16.47 8.30 15.67
C ASP A 389 -17.14 6.93 15.33
N ILE A 390 -17.29 6.64 14.02
CA ILE A 390 -18.02 5.42 13.61
C ILE A 390 -17.23 4.14 13.91
N LEU A 391 -15.92 4.20 13.88
CA LEU A 391 -15.08 3.08 14.29
C LEU A 391 -15.19 2.83 15.79
N ALA A 392 -15.21 3.89 16.61
CA ALA A 392 -15.43 3.75 18.04
C ALA A 392 -16.82 3.16 18.35
N GLU A 393 -17.86 3.53 17.59
CA GLU A 393 -19.20 2.96 17.72
C GLU A 393 -19.25 1.47 17.33
N GLU A 394 -18.56 1.08 16.25
CA GLU A 394 -18.61 -0.30 15.75
C GLU A 394 -17.72 -1.26 16.56
N PHE A 395 -16.56 -0.79 17.01
CA PHE A 395 -15.58 -1.63 17.72
C PHE A 395 -15.66 -1.52 19.25
N GLY A 396 -16.35 -0.47 19.78
CA GLY A 396 -16.36 -0.18 21.22
C GLY A 396 -15.01 0.33 21.75
N ARG A 397 -14.10 0.71 20.85
CA ARG A 397 -12.75 1.24 21.13
C ARG A 397 -12.41 2.37 20.19
N ALA A 398 -11.66 3.35 20.68
CA ALA A 398 -11.15 4.43 19.86
C ALA A 398 -10.21 3.89 18.75
N ALA A 399 -10.31 4.47 17.56
CA ALA A 399 -9.39 4.16 16.48
C ALA A 399 -7.97 4.69 16.77
N VAL A 400 -6.97 3.92 16.36
CA VAL A 400 -5.57 4.33 16.38
C VAL A 400 -5.27 5.13 15.12
N LEU A 401 -4.64 6.30 15.25
CA LEU A 401 -4.07 7.04 14.13
C LEU A 401 -2.66 6.50 13.89
N CYS A 402 -2.50 5.63 12.91
CA CYS A 402 -1.23 4.97 12.62
C CYS A 402 -0.53 5.56 11.39
N GLY A 403 0.72 5.13 11.19
CA GLY A 403 1.45 5.30 9.94
C GLY A 403 1.56 3.98 9.21
N SER A 404 1.90 4.02 7.92
CA SER A 404 2.31 2.86 7.15
C SER A 404 3.76 2.99 6.69
N GLY A 405 4.48 1.88 6.75
CA GLY A 405 5.82 1.77 6.17
C GLY A 405 5.83 1.73 4.65
N GLY A 406 4.69 1.40 4.04
CA GLY A 406 4.48 1.37 2.59
C GLY A 406 4.07 2.71 2.01
N SER A 407 3.97 2.75 0.70
CA SER A 407 3.42 3.86 -0.09
C SER A 407 2.18 3.36 -0.82
N ILE A 408 1.17 4.22 -0.92
CA ILE A 408 -0.02 4.00 -1.74
C ILE A 408 -0.04 5.14 -2.78
N PRO A 409 0.52 4.93 -3.98
CA PRO A 409 0.77 6.02 -4.94
C PRO A 409 -0.49 6.80 -5.33
N VAL A 410 -1.64 6.15 -5.42
CA VAL A 410 -2.91 6.79 -5.80
C VAL A 410 -3.29 7.93 -4.86
N VAL A 411 -2.93 7.88 -3.58
CA VAL A 411 -3.27 8.94 -2.61
C VAL A 411 -2.63 10.28 -3.02
N GLU A 412 -1.37 10.24 -3.46
CA GLU A 412 -0.69 11.42 -4.02
C GLU A 412 -1.33 11.86 -5.34
N SER A 413 -1.63 10.91 -6.21
CA SER A 413 -2.26 11.18 -7.51
C SER A 413 -3.62 11.88 -7.35
N LEU A 414 -4.48 11.42 -6.45
CA LEU A 414 -5.77 12.03 -6.17
C LEU A 414 -5.61 13.45 -5.62
N ARG A 415 -4.69 13.64 -4.68
CA ARG A 415 -4.41 14.99 -4.13
C ARG A 415 -3.86 15.95 -5.19
N ARG A 416 -2.89 15.51 -5.97
CA ARG A 416 -2.24 16.34 -7.00
C ARG A 416 -3.16 16.63 -8.19
N LEU A 417 -3.90 15.64 -8.66
CA LEU A 417 -4.69 15.73 -9.87
C LEU A 417 -6.11 16.25 -9.63
N LEU A 418 -6.75 15.85 -8.53
CA LEU A 418 -8.14 16.22 -8.22
C LEU A 418 -8.25 17.25 -7.10
N GLY A 419 -7.20 17.46 -6.30
CA GLY A 419 -7.24 18.38 -5.15
C GLY A 419 -8.08 17.86 -3.99
N ILE A 420 -8.30 16.55 -3.88
CA ILE A 420 -9.12 15.93 -2.84
C ILE A 420 -8.24 15.25 -1.79
N ASP A 421 -8.66 15.33 -0.54
CA ASP A 421 -8.06 14.60 0.56
C ASP A 421 -8.54 13.16 0.60
N THR A 422 -7.74 12.29 1.21
CA THR A 422 -8.01 10.86 1.30
C THR A 422 -8.15 10.40 2.75
N LEU A 423 -9.20 9.65 3.04
CA LEU A 423 -9.36 8.86 4.25
C LEU A 423 -8.89 7.43 3.98
N LEU A 424 -7.88 6.96 4.71
CA LEU A 424 -7.35 5.61 4.64
C LEU A 424 -7.88 4.79 5.82
N MET A 425 -8.86 3.91 5.56
CA MET A 425 -9.57 3.12 6.57
C MET A 425 -9.78 1.69 6.09
N GLY A 426 -8.81 0.83 6.37
CA GLY A 426 -8.82 -0.57 6.02
C GLY A 426 -9.03 -1.51 7.21
N PHE A 427 -9.20 -2.79 6.91
CA PHE A 427 -9.58 -3.82 7.89
C PHE A 427 -8.69 -5.07 7.82
N GLY A 428 -7.55 -4.99 7.13
CA GLY A 428 -6.52 -6.01 7.13
C GLY A 428 -5.79 -6.11 8.47
N LEU A 429 -5.06 -7.20 8.67
CA LEU A 429 -4.22 -7.44 9.84
C LEU A 429 -2.79 -7.76 9.41
N ASP A 430 -1.83 -7.48 10.28
CA ASP A 430 -0.40 -7.74 10.00
C ASP A 430 -0.09 -9.22 9.69
N ASP A 431 -0.92 -10.15 10.16
CA ASP A 431 -0.78 -11.58 9.93
C ASP A 431 -1.60 -12.12 8.74
N ASP A 432 -2.18 -11.24 7.91
CA ASP A 432 -2.99 -11.63 6.75
C ASP A 432 -2.16 -12.20 5.58
N GLN A 433 -0.84 -12.23 5.69
CA GLN A 433 0.08 -12.80 4.70
C GLN A 433 -0.07 -12.16 3.31
N VAL A 434 -0.26 -10.85 3.27
CA VAL A 434 -0.32 -10.07 2.03
C VAL A 434 0.89 -10.37 1.15
N HIS A 435 0.69 -10.58 -0.15
CA HIS A 435 1.67 -11.02 -1.16
C HIS A 435 2.35 -12.38 -0.90
N SER A 436 1.88 -13.15 0.09
CA SER A 436 2.44 -14.45 0.46
C SER A 436 1.43 -15.60 0.21
N PRO A 437 1.89 -16.86 0.17
CA PRO A 437 0.98 -18.01 0.21
C PRO A 437 0.09 -18.00 1.45
N ASP A 438 -1.11 -18.57 1.32
CA ASP A 438 -2.13 -18.62 2.39
C ASP A 438 -2.63 -17.24 2.86
N GLU A 439 -2.60 -16.23 1.97
CA GLU A 439 -3.26 -14.95 2.22
C GLU A 439 -4.67 -15.16 2.75
N LYS A 440 -5.03 -14.40 3.79
CA LYS A 440 -6.31 -14.55 4.47
C LYS A 440 -6.96 -13.21 4.77
N PHE A 441 -8.28 -13.26 4.99
CA PHE A 441 -9.03 -12.17 5.57
C PHE A 441 -9.95 -12.70 6.67
N GLU A 442 -9.86 -12.15 7.88
CA GLU A 442 -10.74 -12.56 8.97
C GLU A 442 -12.21 -12.21 8.62
N LEU A 443 -13.11 -13.20 8.66
CA LEU A 443 -14.53 -12.96 8.35
C LEU A 443 -15.15 -11.89 9.26
N ARG A 444 -14.67 -11.78 10.49
CA ARG A 444 -15.06 -10.74 11.45
C ARG A 444 -14.63 -9.35 10.99
N CYS A 445 -13.43 -9.20 10.40
CA CYS A 445 -12.94 -7.94 9.85
C CYS A 445 -13.75 -7.54 8.62
N PHE A 446 -13.99 -8.47 7.71
CA PHE A 446 -14.87 -8.26 6.55
C PHE A 446 -16.27 -7.78 6.99
N HIS A 447 -16.89 -8.45 7.97
CA HIS A 447 -18.21 -8.07 8.48
C HIS A 447 -18.21 -6.69 9.13
N ARG A 448 -17.26 -6.41 10.03
CA ARG A 448 -17.13 -5.08 10.67
C ARG A 448 -16.81 -3.99 9.67
N GLY A 449 -16.03 -4.30 8.64
CA GLY A 449 -15.73 -3.36 7.56
C GLY A 449 -16.98 -2.94 6.80
N MET A 450 -17.83 -3.89 6.38
CA MET A 450 -19.10 -3.57 5.74
C MET A 450 -19.96 -2.62 6.60
N ARG A 451 -20.06 -2.90 7.89
CA ARG A 451 -20.85 -2.11 8.84
C ARG A 451 -20.25 -0.73 9.07
N SER A 452 -18.92 -0.64 9.17
CA SER A 452 -18.19 0.64 9.31
C SER A 452 -18.40 1.52 8.09
N HIS A 453 -18.32 0.96 6.89
CA HIS A 453 -18.59 1.71 5.67
C HIS A 453 -20.04 2.20 5.57
N ALA A 454 -21.00 1.37 5.93
CA ALA A 454 -22.39 1.79 5.97
C ALA A 454 -22.63 2.94 6.96
N ARG A 455 -22.00 2.91 8.15
CA ARG A 455 -22.04 3.97 9.15
C ARG A 455 -21.35 5.24 8.65
N LEU A 456 -20.21 5.10 7.97
CA LEU A 456 -19.45 6.24 7.46
C LEU A 456 -20.26 7.04 6.44
N LEU A 457 -20.91 6.37 5.49
CA LEU A 457 -21.78 7.02 4.51
C LEU A 457 -22.93 7.80 5.19
N ASP A 458 -23.60 7.22 6.19
CA ASP A 458 -24.63 7.89 6.97
C ASP A 458 -24.09 9.09 7.77
N ARG A 459 -22.90 8.94 8.37
CA ARG A 459 -22.26 10.00 9.15
C ARG A 459 -21.87 11.19 8.27
N LEU A 460 -21.31 10.94 7.08
CA LEU A 460 -20.96 11.99 6.12
C LEU A 460 -22.22 12.73 5.63
N ALA A 461 -23.31 12.02 5.34
CA ALA A 461 -24.56 12.64 4.92
C ALA A 461 -25.17 13.63 5.92
N ARG A 462 -24.84 13.54 7.21
CA ARG A 462 -25.37 14.40 8.29
C ARG A 462 -24.51 15.62 8.61
N ARG A 463 -23.34 15.73 8.03
CA ARG A 463 -22.39 16.83 8.31
C ARG A 463 -22.54 18.03 7.38
N THR A 464 -23.54 18.02 6.50
CA THR A 464 -23.99 19.14 5.66
C THR A 464 -25.07 20.01 6.39
#